data_e93d4838e669c1a351b6447b8b113995
#
_entry.id   e93d4838e669c1a351b6447b8b113995
#
_cell.length_a   1.000
_cell.length_b   1.000
_cell.length_c   1.000
_cell.angle_alpha   90.00
_cell.angle_beta   90.00
_cell.angle_gamma   90.00
#
_symmetry.space_group_name_H-M   'P 1'
#
loop_
_entity.id
_entity.type
_entity.pdbx_description
1 polymer ?
#
loop_
_entity_poly.entity_id
_entity_poly.type
_entity_poly.pdbx_seq_one_letter_code
_entity_poly.pdbx_strand_id
1 'polypeptide(L)'
;MTEHKLLKYLSKTFELPVDNKRLTPVVLTDSKGKYLERYCQNPLENSIKWWAKPGRNSTEGLEWLKENLKYKIGHLDNIALYVWFGTCDLTAYDKQTRFISIKDQTNDTIQKVVNNYQEIAEIVKKYPEVKLTFLSIPPYSIHSWNLYQKHPDAEQFKSEDDILLKQIQELNQHIYYINSTLGTRTPNFSTDIQHRINTSNKNSKKKARNQYNFQLYKDGIHPTANLAKVWLRKLSYQIKIDCW
;
A
#
# COMPACT_ATOMS: atom_id res chain seq x y z
N MET A 1 -6.91 -12.22 -9.59
CA MET A 1 -5.86 -13.18 -9.15
C MET A 1 -6.51 -14.26 -8.30
N THR A 2 -5.97 -15.49 -8.30
CA THR A 2 -6.39 -16.59 -7.41
C THR A 2 -5.24 -16.97 -6.50
N GLU A 3 -5.52 -17.63 -5.40
CA GLU A 3 -4.48 -18.08 -4.46
C GLU A 3 -3.43 -18.98 -5.14
N HIS A 4 -3.86 -19.87 -6.04
CA HIS A 4 -2.95 -20.70 -6.85
C HIS A 4 -1.92 -19.85 -7.64
N LYS A 5 -2.35 -18.73 -8.21
CA LYS A 5 -1.44 -17.81 -8.93
C LYS A 5 -0.46 -17.11 -7.99
N LEU A 6 -0.87 -16.78 -6.75
CA LEU A 6 0.03 -16.25 -5.73
C LEU A 6 1.11 -17.27 -5.37
N LEU A 7 0.71 -18.51 -5.12
CA LEU A 7 1.65 -19.61 -4.82
C LEU A 7 2.62 -19.86 -5.99
N LYS A 8 2.12 -19.86 -7.23
CA LYS A 8 2.97 -19.96 -8.43
C LYS A 8 3.97 -18.80 -8.54
N TYR A 9 3.57 -17.56 -8.13
CA TYR A 9 4.49 -16.44 -8.10
C TYR A 9 5.56 -16.62 -7.01
N LEU A 10 5.17 -17.10 -5.84
CA LEU A 10 6.06 -17.34 -4.70
C LEU A 10 7.02 -18.52 -4.92
N SER A 11 6.68 -19.50 -5.76
CA SER A 11 7.57 -20.63 -6.09
C SER A 11 8.76 -20.24 -6.98
N LYS A 12 8.72 -19.04 -7.60
CA LYS A 12 9.86 -18.54 -8.37
C LYS A 12 11.00 -18.15 -7.42
N THR A 13 12.22 -18.46 -7.82
CA THR A 13 13.43 -18.07 -7.09
C THR A 13 13.53 -16.55 -7.00
N PHE A 14 13.87 -16.03 -5.84
CA PHE A 14 14.23 -14.63 -5.63
C PHE A 14 15.76 -14.56 -5.47
N GLU A 15 16.41 -13.95 -6.43
CA GLU A 15 17.85 -13.76 -6.40
C GLU A 15 18.20 -12.57 -5.50
N LEU A 16 18.95 -12.87 -4.44
CA LEU A 16 19.49 -11.83 -3.56
C LEU A 16 20.52 -10.96 -4.29
N PRO A 17 20.69 -9.70 -3.92
CA PRO A 17 21.76 -8.86 -4.45
C PRO A 17 23.13 -9.41 -4.03
N VAL A 18 24.11 -9.27 -4.89
CA VAL A 18 25.49 -9.72 -4.66
C VAL A 18 26.38 -8.55 -4.19
N ASP A 19 26.01 -7.33 -4.61
CA ASP A 19 26.77 -6.11 -4.29
C ASP A 19 26.53 -5.62 -2.86
N ASN A 20 27.34 -4.66 -2.44
CA ASN A 20 27.15 -4.03 -1.15
C ASN A 20 25.93 -3.11 -1.15
N LYS A 21 25.19 -3.13 -0.06
CA LYS A 21 24.05 -2.25 0.15
C LYS A 21 24.48 -0.79 0.24
N ARG A 22 23.92 0.08 -0.62
CA ARG A 22 24.19 1.53 -0.68
C ARG A 22 23.21 2.36 0.15
N LEU A 23 21.92 1.91 0.21
CA LEU A 23 20.87 2.59 0.97
C LEU A 23 20.22 1.62 1.94
N THR A 24 19.88 2.08 3.13
CA THR A 24 19.08 1.30 4.08
C THR A 24 17.60 1.42 3.73
N PRO A 25 16.90 0.33 3.39
CA PRO A 25 15.47 0.38 3.07
C PRO A 25 14.63 0.65 4.32
N VAL A 26 13.74 1.63 4.23
CA VAL A 26 12.85 2.05 5.33
C VAL A 26 11.43 2.15 4.81
N VAL A 27 10.45 1.58 5.52
CA VAL A 27 9.03 1.65 5.15
C VAL A 27 8.24 2.36 6.25
N LEU A 28 7.77 3.57 5.95
CA LEU A 28 6.88 4.34 6.81
C LEU A 28 5.43 4.05 6.42
N THR A 29 4.64 3.44 7.32
CA THR A 29 3.34 2.90 6.95
C THR A 29 2.39 2.72 8.14
N ASP A 30 1.18 2.28 7.84
CA ASP A 30 0.15 1.83 8.77
C ASP A 30 0.32 0.35 9.19
N SER A 31 -0.79 -0.33 9.52
CA SER A 31 -0.81 -1.75 9.91
C SER A 31 -0.27 -2.70 8.82
N LYS A 32 -0.34 -2.33 7.53
CA LYS A 32 0.18 -3.16 6.43
C LYS A 32 1.65 -3.54 6.63
N GLY A 33 2.47 -2.61 7.13
CA GLY A 33 3.87 -2.89 7.45
C GLY A 33 4.03 -4.02 8.45
N LYS A 34 3.24 -4.02 9.53
CA LYS A 34 3.26 -5.10 10.54
C LYS A 34 2.88 -6.47 9.95
N TYR A 35 1.98 -6.49 8.96
CA TYR A 35 1.61 -7.74 8.28
C TYR A 35 2.73 -8.25 7.36
N LEU A 36 3.44 -7.38 6.64
CA LEU A 36 4.55 -7.78 5.78
C LEU A 36 5.77 -8.19 6.60
N GLU A 37 6.13 -7.41 7.62
CA GLU A 37 7.27 -7.65 8.53
C GLU A 37 7.30 -9.09 9.07
N ARG A 38 6.14 -9.66 9.41
CA ARG A 38 5.99 -11.03 9.93
C ARG A 38 6.47 -12.12 8.96
N TYR A 39 6.57 -11.80 7.69
CA TYR A 39 6.93 -12.76 6.63
C TYR A 39 8.30 -12.53 6.03
N CYS A 40 9.12 -11.64 6.64
CA CYS A 40 10.52 -11.47 6.26
C CYS A 40 11.29 -12.77 6.52
N GLN A 41 11.95 -13.31 5.48
CA GLN A 41 12.62 -14.60 5.55
C GLN A 41 14.08 -14.56 5.08
N ASN A 42 14.44 -13.64 4.21
CA ASN A 42 15.78 -13.56 3.64
C ASN A 42 16.54 -12.29 4.15
N PRO A 43 17.87 -12.23 3.97
CA PRO A 43 18.68 -11.11 4.47
C PRO A 43 18.23 -9.73 3.98
N LEU A 44 17.77 -9.62 2.71
CA LEU A 44 17.27 -8.35 2.18
C LEU A 44 16.01 -7.92 2.92
N GLU A 45 15.01 -8.81 3.05
CA GLU A 45 13.76 -8.53 3.75
C GLU A 45 13.99 -8.18 5.23
N ASN A 46 14.90 -8.89 5.89
CA ASN A 46 15.29 -8.63 7.28
C ASN A 46 16.06 -7.30 7.44
N SER A 47 16.62 -6.75 6.38
CA SER A 47 17.29 -5.45 6.42
C SER A 47 16.32 -4.26 6.41
N ILE A 48 15.04 -4.49 6.08
CA ILE A 48 14.02 -3.44 6.01
C ILE A 48 13.73 -2.89 7.42
N LYS A 49 13.77 -1.59 7.57
CA LYS A 49 13.37 -0.90 8.80
C LYS A 49 11.90 -0.51 8.70
N TRP A 50 11.06 -1.09 9.54
CA TRP A 50 9.63 -0.84 9.53
C TRP A 50 9.24 0.27 10.53
N TRP A 51 8.89 1.46 10.02
CA TRP A 51 8.32 2.54 10.82
C TRP A 51 6.79 2.46 10.78
N ALA A 52 6.26 1.31 11.18
CA ALA A 52 4.85 0.96 11.08
C ALA A 52 4.09 1.25 12.38
N LYS A 53 2.96 1.97 12.26
CA LYS A 53 2.00 2.21 13.36
C LYS A 53 0.59 1.87 12.87
N PRO A 54 -0.10 0.87 13.46
CA PRO A 54 -1.49 0.57 13.11
C PRO A 54 -2.39 1.81 13.19
N GLY A 55 -3.26 1.98 12.20
CA GLY A 55 -4.20 3.10 12.14
C GLY A 55 -3.61 4.44 11.68
N ARG A 56 -2.29 4.52 11.43
CA ARG A 56 -1.65 5.77 10.98
C ARG A 56 -2.17 6.18 9.61
N ASN A 57 -2.64 7.42 9.49
CA ASN A 57 -2.98 8.07 8.23
C ASN A 57 -1.82 8.93 7.72
N SER A 58 -2.00 9.57 6.54
CA SER A 58 -0.95 10.40 5.92
C SER A 58 -0.60 11.64 6.74
N THR A 59 -1.57 12.25 7.43
CA THR A 59 -1.34 13.42 8.30
C THR A 59 -0.46 13.03 9.50
N GLU A 60 -0.81 11.95 10.20
CA GLU A 60 0.01 11.45 11.32
C GLU A 60 1.40 10.97 10.85
N GLY A 61 1.50 10.47 9.62
CA GLY A 61 2.77 10.07 9.01
C GLY A 61 3.67 11.27 8.72
N LEU A 62 3.09 12.35 8.19
CA LEU A 62 3.76 13.62 7.93
C LEU A 62 4.27 14.26 9.22
N GLU A 63 3.42 14.38 10.26
CA GLU A 63 3.82 14.93 11.55
C GLU A 63 4.95 14.11 12.19
N TRP A 64 4.83 12.79 12.15
CA TRP A 64 5.88 11.91 12.65
C TRP A 64 7.22 12.10 11.90
N LEU A 65 7.19 12.31 10.58
CA LEU A 65 8.40 12.60 9.80
C LEU A 65 9.03 13.92 10.20
N LYS A 66 8.22 14.97 10.37
CA LYS A 66 8.71 16.30 10.82
C LYS A 66 9.52 16.19 12.11
N GLU A 67 9.02 15.40 13.05
CA GLU A 67 9.62 15.25 14.36
C GLU A 67 10.86 14.33 14.37
N ASN A 68 10.84 13.27 13.54
CA ASN A 68 11.76 12.15 13.72
C ASN A 68 12.79 11.97 12.61
N LEU A 69 12.55 12.49 11.37
CA LEU A 69 13.34 12.14 10.20
C LEU A 69 14.82 12.47 10.38
N LYS A 70 15.13 13.69 10.85
CA LYS A 70 16.53 14.14 11.07
C LYS A 70 17.29 13.21 12.01
N TYR A 71 16.68 12.85 13.13
CA TYR A 71 17.27 11.93 14.10
C TYR A 71 17.48 10.53 13.51
N LYS A 72 16.49 10.02 12.77
CA LYS A 72 16.53 8.69 12.17
C LYS A 72 17.61 8.56 11.08
N ILE A 73 17.79 9.58 10.26
CA ILE A 73 18.83 9.60 9.24
C ILE A 73 20.22 9.56 9.91
N GLY A 74 20.45 10.32 10.98
CA GLY A 74 21.71 10.33 11.71
C GLY A 74 22.13 8.95 12.27
N HIS A 75 21.22 7.96 12.33
CA HIS A 75 21.50 6.60 12.79
C HIS A 75 21.53 5.56 11.67
N LEU A 76 21.01 5.88 10.50
CA LEU A 76 20.84 4.92 9.40
C LEU A 76 21.67 5.27 8.16
N ASP A 77 22.34 6.41 8.17
CA ASP A 77 23.05 6.99 7.02
C ASP A 77 22.12 7.19 5.82
N ASN A 78 22.54 6.76 4.63
CA ASN A 78 21.74 6.86 3.42
C ASN A 78 20.55 5.90 3.45
N ILE A 79 19.33 6.41 3.21
CA ILE A 79 18.11 5.61 3.26
C ILE A 79 17.31 5.68 1.97
N ALA A 80 16.63 4.56 1.64
CA ALA A 80 15.54 4.53 0.69
C ALA A 80 14.22 4.50 1.48
N LEU A 81 13.53 5.63 1.52
CA LEU A 81 12.28 5.81 2.27
C LEU A 81 11.08 5.50 1.39
N TYR A 82 10.33 4.47 1.74
CA TYR A 82 9.06 4.09 1.13
C TYR A 82 7.91 4.54 2.03
N VAL A 83 7.03 5.41 1.53
CA VAL A 83 5.87 5.92 2.28
C VAL A 83 4.61 5.22 1.78
N TRP A 84 3.83 4.61 2.67
CA TRP A 84 2.66 3.80 2.30
C TRP A 84 1.45 4.08 3.19
N PHE A 85 0.69 5.12 2.85
CA PHE A 85 -0.55 5.52 3.51
C PHE A 85 -1.74 5.48 2.53
N GLY A 86 -2.90 5.97 2.95
CA GLY A 86 -4.12 6.12 2.16
C GLY A 86 -5.28 5.26 2.65
N THR A 87 -5.03 4.05 3.18
CA THR A 87 -6.11 3.20 3.70
C THR A 87 -6.88 3.88 4.82
N CYS A 88 -6.18 4.38 5.85
CA CYS A 88 -6.77 5.08 6.98
C CYS A 88 -7.16 6.53 6.67
N ASP A 89 -6.82 7.02 5.48
CA ASP A 89 -7.22 8.34 5.01
C ASP A 89 -8.60 8.33 4.38
N LEU A 90 -8.89 7.30 3.56
CA LEU A 90 -10.11 7.22 2.74
C LEU A 90 -11.32 6.67 3.52
N THR A 91 -11.09 5.97 4.64
CA THR A 91 -12.18 5.42 5.45
C THR A 91 -12.19 5.98 6.87
N ALA A 92 -13.39 6.14 7.42
CA ALA A 92 -13.63 6.43 8.83
C ALA A 92 -13.78 5.13 9.60
N TYR A 93 -13.14 5.04 10.78
CA TYR A 93 -13.21 3.90 11.68
C TYR A 93 -13.96 4.27 12.96
N ASP A 94 -15.05 3.57 13.22
CA ASP A 94 -15.78 3.68 14.49
C ASP A 94 -15.12 2.77 15.53
N LYS A 95 -14.62 3.36 16.61
CA LYS A 95 -13.93 2.64 17.70
C LYS A 95 -14.88 1.76 18.54
N GLN A 96 -16.16 2.10 18.59
CA GLN A 96 -17.15 1.37 19.41
C GLN A 96 -17.60 0.10 18.70
N THR A 97 -17.99 0.24 17.44
CA THR A 97 -18.53 -0.86 16.63
C THR A 97 -17.46 -1.62 15.86
N ARG A 98 -16.28 -1.01 15.64
CA ARG A 98 -15.20 -1.46 14.78
C ARG A 98 -15.55 -1.50 13.29
N PHE A 99 -16.66 -0.88 12.91
CA PHE A 99 -17.04 -0.76 11.51
C PHE A 99 -16.29 0.38 10.83
N ILE A 100 -16.22 0.29 9.52
CA ILE A 100 -15.69 1.37 8.69
C ILE A 100 -16.74 1.82 7.68
N SER A 101 -16.63 3.08 7.27
CA SER A 101 -17.41 3.68 6.20
C SER A 101 -16.51 4.53 5.32
N ILE A 102 -17.00 4.91 4.15
CA ILE A 102 -16.31 5.93 3.37
C ILE A 102 -16.24 7.24 4.17
N LYS A 103 -15.09 7.85 4.21
CA LYS A 103 -14.89 9.06 5.01
C LYS A 103 -15.53 10.28 4.39
N ASP A 104 -15.48 10.35 3.08
CA ASP A 104 -15.94 11.47 2.28
C ASP A 104 -16.25 11.00 0.86
N GLN A 105 -17.32 11.51 0.26
CA GLN A 105 -17.69 11.21 -1.13
C GLN A 105 -17.15 12.25 -2.12
N THR A 106 -16.56 13.34 -1.59
CA THR A 106 -15.92 14.39 -2.38
C THR A 106 -14.44 14.06 -2.62
N ASN A 107 -13.75 14.91 -3.36
CA ASN A 107 -12.31 14.76 -3.58
C ASN A 107 -11.46 15.43 -2.48
N ASP A 108 -12.05 16.01 -1.44
CA ASP A 108 -11.33 16.76 -0.42
C ASP A 108 -10.35 15.87 0.35
N THR A 109 -10.79 14.66 0.68
CA THR A 109 -9.90 13.66 1.33
C THR A 109 -8.72 13.28 0.44
N ILE A 110 -8.94 13.07 -0.87
CA ILE A 110 -7.86 12.76 -1.82
C ILE A 110 -6.88 13.93 -1.88
N GLN A 111 -7.39 15.16 -2.06
CA GLN A 111 -6.56 16.35 -2.12
C GLN A 111 -5.73 16.54 -0.84
N LYS A 112 -6.32 16.28 0.32
CA LYS A 112 -5.60 16.30 1.60
C LYS A 112 -4.43 15.31 1.63
N VAL A 113 -4.63 14.07 1.18
CA VAL A 113 -3.55 13.07 1.11
C VAL A 113 -2.46 13.49 0.13
N VAL A 114 -2.85 14.02 -1.04
CA VAL A 114 -1.92 14.53 -2.05
C VAL A 114 -1.08 15.66 -1.49
N ASN A 115 -1.70 16.63 -0.80
CA ASN A 115 -0.99 17.74 -0.15
C ASN A 115 0.01 17.23 0.91
N ASN A 116 -0.39 16.23 1.73
CA ASN A 116 0.51 15.61 2.69
C ASN A 116 1.71 14.93 2.01
N TYR A 117 1.50 14.26 0.88
CA TYR A 117 2.57 13.62 0.13
C TYR A 117 3.52 14.64 -0.50
N GLN A 118 3.00 15.74 -1.04
CA GLN A 118 3.81 16.84 -1.55
C GLN A 118 4.65 17.47 -0.44
N GLU A 119 4.06 17.70 0.74
CA GLU A 119 4.79 18.24 1.90
C GLU A 119 5.87 17.26 2.39
N ILE A 120 5.59 15.96 2.43
CA ILE A 120 6.61 14.94 2.72
C ILE A 120 7.76 15.03 1.71
N ALA A 121 7.46 15.18 0.41
CA ALA A 121 8.48 15.32 -0.62
C ALA A 121 9.35 16.57 -0.41
N GLU A 122 8.75 17.72 -0.08
CA GLU A 122 9.48 18.97 0.20
C GLU A 122 10.33 18.87 1.47
N ILE A 123 9.86 18.14 2.50
CA ILE A 123 10.68 17.89 3.69
C ILE A 123 11.88 17.02 3.34
N VAL A 124 11.65 15.91 2.64
CA VAL A 124 12.70 14.93 2.30
C VAL A 124 13.72 15.54 1.35
N LYS A 125 13.34 16.43 0.44
CA LYS A 125 14.25 17.15 -0.46
C LYS A 125 15.38 17.90 0.24
N LYS A 126 15.21 18.22 1.52
CA LYS A 126 16.26 18.86 2.36
C LYS A 126 17.34 17.87 2.81
N TYR A 127 17.17 16.58 2.54
CA TYR A 127 18.05 15.50 2.97
C TYR A 127 18.52 14.70 1.75
N PRO A 128 19.66 15.07 1.14
CA PRO A 128 20.18 14.42 -0.07
C PRO A 128 20.51 12.94 0.12
N GLU A 129 20.69 12.49 1.36
CA GLU A 129 20.88 11.10 1.76
C GLU A 129 19.60 10.25 1.71
N VAL A 130 18.44 10.85 1.41
CA VAL A 130 17.15 10.16 1.38
C VAL A 130 16.60 10.05 -0.04
N LYS A 131 16.48 8.82 -0.57
CA LYS A 131 15.71 8.52 -1.76
C LYS A 131 14.26 8.23 -1.38
N LEU A 132 13.31 9.03 -1.84
CA LEU A 132 11.88 8.90 -1.50
C LEU A 132 11.09 8.19 -2.58
N THR A 133 10.20 7.27 -2.17
CA THR A 133 9.20 6.62 -3.04
C THR A 133 7.87 6.50 -2.31
N PHE A 134 6.76 6.89 -2.93
CA PHE A 134 5.42 6.64 -2.41
C PHE A 134 4.88 5.33 -2.98
N LEU A 135 4.37 4.44 -2.12
CA LEU A 135 3.82 3.16 -2.53
C LEU A 135 2.34 3.28 -2.89
N SER A 136 1.93 2.63 -3.98
CA SER A 136 0.54 2.62 -4.43
C SER A 136 -0.35 1.85 -3.44
N ILE A 137 -1.60 2.31 -3.31
CA ILE A 137 -2.59 1.73 -2.41
C ILE A 137 -3.29 0.58 -3.14
N PRO A 138 -3.24 -0.66 -2.63
CA PRO A 138 -4.04 -1.74 -3.19
C PRO A 138 -5.52 -1.52 -2.86
N PRO A 139 -6.46 -1.88 -3.77
CA PRO A 139 -7.87 -1.89 -3.47
C PRO A 139 -8.20 -2.75 -2.24
N TYR A 140 -9.14 -2.29 -1.42
CA TYR A 140 -9.67 -2.99 -0.26
C TYR A 140 -11.18 -2.76 -0.18
N SER A 141 -11.91 -3.42 0.75
CA SER A 141 -13.37 -3.45 0.77
C SER A 141 -13.93 -3.10 2.14
N ILE A 142 -14.75 -2.05 2.19
CA ILE A 142 -15.56 -1.66 3.35
C ILE A 142 -16.57 -2.75 3.67
N HIS A 143 -17.29 -3.24 2.64
CA HIS A 143 -18.25 -4.33 2.78
C HIS A 143 -17.61 -5.56 3.42
N SER A 144 -16.47 -6.03 2.89
CA SER A 144 -15.80 -7.24 3.41
C SER A 144 -15.28 -7.05 4.84
N TRP A 145 -14.78 -5.86 5.19
CA TRP A 145 -14.40 -5.55 6.56
C TRP A 145 -15.59 -5.58 7.51
N ASN A 146 -16.69 -4.89 7.18
CA ASN A 146 -17.88 -4.84 8.01
C ASN A 146 -18.55 -6.21 8.17
N LEU A 147 -18.54 -7.03 7.09
CA LEU A 147 -18.97 -8.42 7.16
C LEU A 147 -18.09 -9.24 8.14
N TYR A 148 -16.76 -9.09 8.06
CA TYR A 148 -15.84 -9.75 8.98
C TYR A 148 -16.05 -9.30 10.43
N GLN A 149 -16.36 -8.02 10.66
CA GLN A 149 -16.70 -7.47 11.99
C GLN A 149 -18.14 -7.80 12.44
N LYS A 150 -18.88 -8.61 11.66
CA LYS A 150 -20.26 -9.06 11.95
C LYS A 150 -21.29 -7.92 11.99
N HIS A 151 -21.15 -6.96 11.07
CA HIS A 151 -22.20 -5.95 10.87
C HIS A 151 -23.53 -6.62 10.51
N PRO A 152 -24.66 -6.26 11.15
CA PRO A 152 -25.96 -6.92 10.92
C PRO A 152 -26.47 -6.79 9.48
N ASP A 153 -26.10 -5.71 8.80
CA ASP A 153 -26.39 -5.47 7.38
C ASP A 153 -25.15 -4.92 6.67
N ALA A 154 -24.20 -5.82 6.36
CA ALA A 154 -22.98 -5.42 5.64
C ALA A 154 -23.25 -5.08 4.16
N GLU A 155 -24.35 -5.58 3.59
CA GLU A 155 -24.68 -5.39 2.16
C GLU A 155 -24.84 -3.92 1.77
N GLN A 156 -25.32 -3.07 2.69
CA GLN A 156 -25.47 -1.63 2.47
C GLN A 156 -24.17 -0.92 2.06
N PHE A 157 -22.99 -1.47 2.43
CA PHE A 157 -21.69 -0.88 2.13
C PHE A 157 -21.11 -1.22 0.75
N LYS A 158 -21.82 -2.01 -0.08
CA LYS A 158 -21.34 -2.33 -1.44
C LYS A 158 -21.24 -1.10 -2.34
N SER A 159 -22.14 -0.14 -2.18
CA SER A 159 -22.06 1.12 -2.92
C SER A 159 -20.87 1.98 -2.49
N GLU A 160 -20.48 1.89 -1.22
CA GLU A 160 -19.30 2.59 -0.71
C GLU A 160 -17.99 1.97 -1.25
N ASP A 161 -17.95 0.66 -1.49
CA ASP A 161 -16.82 0.01 -2.17
C ASP A 161 -16.59 0.57 -3.57
N ASP A 162 -17.66 0.86 -4.33
CA ASP A 162 -17.53 1.46 -5.66
C ASP A 162 -16.95 2.89 -5.61
N ILE A 163 -17.32 3.67 -4.60
CA ILE A 163 -16.76 5.01 -4.36
C ILE A 163 -15.31 4.90 -3.95
N LEU A 164 -15.01 4.05 -2.96
CA LEU A 164 -13.67 3.80 -2.46
C LEU A 164 -12.70 3.37 -3.58
N LEU A 165 -13.13 2.47 -4.46
CA LEU A 165 -12.30 2.01 -5.57
C LEU A 165 -11.94 3.14 -6.54
N LYS A 166 -12.87 4.06 -6.82
CA LYS A 166 -12.60 5.25 -7.63
C LYS A 166 -11.59 6.16 -6.94
N GLN A 167 -11.77 6.42 -5.64
CA GLN A 167 -10.85 7.25 -4.85
C GLN A 167 -9.44 6.65 -4.80
N ILE A 168 -9.32 5.33 -4.61
CA ILE A 168 -8.03 4.64 -4.65
C ILE A 168 -7.36 4.77 -6.02
N GLN A 169 -8.11 4.63 -7.12
CA GLN A 169 -7.58 4.78 -8.47
C GLN A 169 -7.06 6.19 -8.72
N GLU A 170 -7.82 7.21 -8.32
CA GLU A 170 -7.44 8.61 -8.45
C GLU A 170 -6.21 8.94 -7.60
N LEU A 171 -6.21 8.55 -6.33
CA LEU A 171 -5.05 8.76 -5.45
C LEU A 171 -3.79 8.06 -5.98
N ASN A 172 -3.92 6.85 -6.53
CA ASN A 172 -2.80 6.16 -7.15
C ASN A 172 -2.27 6.89 -8.39
N GLN A 173 -3.11 7.56 -9.18
CA GLN A 173 -2.65 8.41 -10.28
C GLN A 173 -1.77 9.56 -9.79
N HIS A 174 -2.16 10.21 -8.70
CA HIS A 174 -1.33 11.23 -8.05
C HIS A 174 -0.01 10.66 -7.51
N ILE A 175 -0.04 9.48 -6.89
CA ILE A 175 1.17 8.78 -6.42
C ILE A 175 2.12 8.50 -7.61
N TYR A 176 1.62 8.00 -8.72
CA TYR A 176 2.45 7.76 -9.91
C TYR A 176 3.04 9.04 -10.48
N TYR A 177 2.26 10.13 -10.50
CA TYR A 177 2.74 11.43 -10.92
C TYR A 177 3.86 11.95 -10.02
N ILE A 178 3.66 11.96 -8.70
CA ILE A 178 4.67 12.41 -7.72
C ILE A 178 5.95 11.55 -7.86
N ASN A 179 5.83 10.23 -7.92
CA ASN A 179 6.99 9.35 -8.10
C ASN A 179 7.72 9.63 -9.42
N SER A 180 7.01 9.97 -10.50
CA SER A 180 7.65 10.31 -11.78
C SER A 180 8.50 11.58 -11.67
N THR A 181 8.07 12.58 -10.89
CA THR A 181 8.88 13.80 -10.63
C THR A 181 10.08 13.52 -9.73
N LEU A 182 9.99 12.51 -8.85
CA LEU A 182 11.06 12.06 -7.98
C LEU A 182 12.03 11.06 -8.69
N GLY A 183 11.74 10.66 -9.92
CA GLY A 183 12.52 9.64 -10.63
C GLY A 183 12.41 8.24 -10.00
N THR A 184 11.33 7.95 -9.27
CA THR A 184 11.13 6.69 -8.56
C THR A 184 9.90 5.93 -9.06
N ARG A 185 9.76 4.66 -8.68
CA ARG A 185 8.64 3.79 -9.09
C ARG A 185 8.10 2.99 -7.92
N THR A 186 6.79 2.76 -7.91
CA THR A 186 6.12 1.92 -6.93
C THR A 186 5.80 0.55 -7.52
N PRO A 187 5.90 -0.55 -6.75
CA PRO A 187 5.35 -1.83 -7.14
C PRO A 187 3.84 -1.76 -7.37
N ASN A 188 3.33 -2.49 -8.35
CA ASN A 188 1.88 -2.58 -8.57
C ASN A 188 1.29 -3.72 -7.73
N PHE A 189 0.72 -3.37 -6.57
CA PHE A 189 0.06 -4.31 -5.66
C PHE A 189 -1.36 -4.68 -6.12
N SER A 190 -2.05 -3.80 -6.86
CA SER A 190 -3.44 -4.01 -7.29
C SER A 190 -3.60 -5.20 -8.23
N THR A 191 -2.58 -5.51 -9.04
CA THR A 191 -2.62 -6.65 -9.98
C THR A 191 -2.72 -8.00 -9.28
N ASP A 192 -2.31 -8.09 -8.01
CA ASP A 192 -2.29 -9.34 -7.25
C ASP A 192 -3.66 -9.74 -6.72
N ILE A 193 -4.59 -8.81 -6.70
CA ILE A 193 -5.98 -9.04 -6.32
C ILE A 193 -6.95 -8.88 -7.50
N GLN A 194 -6.47 -8.38 -8.64
CA GLN A 194 -7.30 -8.16 -9.82
C GLN A 194 -7.75 -9.48 -10.45
N HIS A 195 -9.05 -9.62 -10.68
CA HIS A 195 -9.66 -10.73 -11.39
C HIS A 195 -10.11 -10.29 -12.78
N ARG A 196 -9.51 -10.86 -13.84
CA ARG A 196 -10.00 -10.64 -15.20
C ARG A 196 -11.17 -11.60 -15.43
N ILE A 197 -12.38 -11.07 -15.60
CA ILE A 197 -13.48 -11.86 -16.13
C ILE A 197 -13.32 -11.90 -17.65
N ASN A 198 -13.04 -13.07 -18.19
CA ASN A 198 -13.18 -13.29 -19.63
C ASN A 198 -14.69 -13.35 -19.94
N THR A 199 -15.27 -12.24 -20.34
CA THR A 199 -16.62 -12.24 -20.92
C THR A 199 -16.47 -12.82 -22.33
N SER A 200 -16.67 -14.14 -22.46
CA SER A 200 -16.65 -14.87 -23.73
C SER A 200 -17.83 -14.56 -24.66
N ASN A 201 -18.67 -13.61 -24.32
CA ASN A 201 -19.77 -13.16 -25.18
C ASN A 201 -19.29 -12.08 -26.15
N LYS A 202 -18.96 -12.48 -27.37
CA LYS A 202 -18.53 -11.63 -28.50
C LYS A 202 -19.53 -10.48 -28.86
N ASN A 203 -20.72 -10.47 -28.31
CA ASN A 203 -21.79 -9.51 -28.67
C ASN A 203 -22.13 -8.49 -27.58
N SER A 204 -21.46 -8.46 -26.42
CA SER A 204 -21.72 -7.43 -25.44
C SER A 204 -20.56 -6.41 -25.41
N LYS A 205 -20.87 -5.16 -25.80
CA LYS A 205 -20.00 -3.97 -25.59
C LYS A 205 -19.81 -3.62 -24.09
N LYS A 206 -20.02 -4.58 -23.17
CA LYS A 206 -19.76 -4.35 -21.74
C LYS A 206 -18.26 -4.32 -21.52
N LYS A 207 -17.71 -3.12 -21.26
CA LYS A 207 -16.34 -2.95 -20.75
C LYS A 207 -16.10 -3.98 -19.65
N ALA A 208 -15.08 -4.82 -19.78
CA ALA A 208 -14.67 -5.73 -18.72
C ALA A 208 -14.45 -4.92 -17.44
N ARG A 209 -15.33 -5.05 -16.45
CA ARG A 209 -15.15 -4.43 -15.15
C ARG A 209 -13.98 -5.15 -14.47
N ASN A 210 -12.98 -4.41 -14.06
CA ASN A 210 -11.96 -4.97 -13.20
C ASN A 210 -12.63 -5.39 -11.89
N GLN A 211 -12.72 -6.69 -11.65
CA GLN A 211 -13.15 -7.19 -10.36
C GLN A 211 -11.91 -7.49 -9.51
N TYR A 212 -12.01 -7.21 -8.22
CA TYR A 212 -10.99 -7.53 -7.25
C TYR A 212 -11.42 -8.72 -6.40
N ASN A 213 -10.50 -9.62 -6.12
CA ASN A 213 -10.73 -10.78 -5.25
C ASN A 213 -10.38 -10.43 -3.81
N PHE A 214 -11.36 -9.91 -3.08
CA PHE A 214 -11.19 -9.56 -1.66
C PHE A 214 -11.09 -10.78 -0.73
N GLN A 215 -11.32 -12.00 -1.20
CA GLN A 215 -11.06 -13.24 -0.43
C GLN A 215 -9.56 -13.47 -0.17
N LEU A 216 -8.69 -12.76 -0.89
CA LEU A 216 -7.24 -12.76 -0.64
C LEU A 216 -6.85 -11.88 0.57
N TYR A 217 -7.79 -11.17 1.14
CA TYR A 217 -7.64 -10.48 2.41
C TYR A 217 -8.19 -11.34 3.56
N LYS A 218 -7.63 -11.16 4.74
CA LYS A 218 -8.10 -11.82 5.95
C LYS A 218 -9.47 -11.27 6.40
N ASP A 219 -9.65 -9.97 6.23
CA ASP A 219 -10.78 -9.19 6.77
C ASP A 219 -11.26 -8.10 5.80
N GLY A 220 -10.85 -8.13 4.55
CA GLY A 220 -11.17 -7.12 3.54
C GLY A 220 -10.14 -6.01 3.41
N ILE A 221 -9.23 -5.84 4.38
CA ILE A 221 -8.17 -4.80 4.40
C ILE A 221 -6.78 -5.42 4.55
N HIS A 222 -6.61 -6.34 5.50
CA HIS A 222 -5.31 -6.92 5.80
C HIS A 222 -5.05 -8.16 4.95
N PRO A 223 -3.89 -8.25 4.28
CA PRO A 223 -3.60 -9.35 3.39
C PRO A 223 -3.52 -10.70 4.13
N THR A 224 -3.97 -11.79 3.47
CA THR A 224 -3.64 -13.15 3.91
C THR A 224 -2.13 -13.38 3.85
N ALA A 225 -1.64 -14.46 4.45
CA ALA A 225 -0.22 -14.80 4.46
C ALA A 225 0.40 -14.84 3.05
N ASN A 226 -0.29 -15.46 2.08
CA ASN A 226 0.20 -15.58 0.72
C ASN A 226 0.23 -14.23 -0.02
N LEU A 227 -0.80 -13.40 0.16
CA LEU A 227 -0.82 -12.06 -0.43
C LEU A 227 0.25 -11.15 0.20
N ALA A 228 0.44 -11.20 1.52
CA ALA A 228 1.48 -10.46 2.22
C ALA A 228 2.89 -10.83 1.72
N LYS A 229 3.18 -12.13 1.55
CA LYS A 229 4.44 -12.62 0.99
C LYS A 229 4.66 -12.14 -0.45
N VAL A 230 3.60 -12.11 -1.29
CA VAL A 230 3.70 -11.60 -2.66
C VAL A 230 4.01 -10.10 -2.66
N TRP A 231 3.33 -9.32 -1.82
CA TRP A 231 3.58 -7.88 -1.72
C TRP A 231 4.98 -7.60 -1.17
N LEU A 232 5.41 -8.35 -0.14
CA LEU A 232 6.77 -8.24 0.39
C LEU A 232 7.81 -8.54 -0.71
N ARG A 233 7.62 -9.61 -1.48
CA ARG A 233 8.53 -9.95 -2.60
C ARG A 233 8.57 -8.86 -3.68
N LYS A 234 7.43 -8.26 -4.04
CA LYS A 234 7.41 -7.14 -4.97
C LYS A 234 8.14 -5.91 -4.43
N LEU A 235 7.92 -5.61 -3.17
CA LEU A 235 8.65 -4.54 -2.48
C LEU A 235 10.16 -4.85 -2.45
N SER A 236 10.53 -6.10 -2.16
CA SER A 236 11.93 -6.55 -2.15
C SER A 236 12.61 -6.42 -3.51
N TYR A 237 11.89 -6.66 -4.62
CA TYR A 237 12.42 -6.38 -5.97
C TYR A 237 12.69 -4.90 -6.18
N GLN A 238 11.80 -4.01 -5.74
CA GLN A 238 12.02 -2.58 -5.84
C GLN A 238 13.19 -2.14 -4.95
N ILE A 239 13.23 -2.64 -3.71
CA ILE A 239 14.31 -2.38 -2.76
C ILE A 239 15.66 -2.84 -3.32
N LYS A 240 15.73 -4.03 -3.96
CA LYS A 240 16.95 -4.52 -4.61
C LYS A 240 17.48 -3.52 -5.64
N ILE A 241 16.59 -2.95 -6.47
CA ILE A 241 16.97 -1.97 -7.49
C ILE A 241 17.41 -0.64 -6.87
N ASP A 242 16.75 -0.21 -5.80
CA ASP A 242 16.96 1.12 -5.22
C ASP A 242 18.17 1.15 -4.28
N CYS A 243 18.46 0.04 -3.59
CA CYS A 243 19.41 0.00 -2.49
C CYS A 243 20.72 -0.72 -2.80
N TRP A 244 20.77 -1.49 -3.88
CA TRP A 244 21.94 -2.20 -4.38
C TRP A 244 22.26 -1.78 -5.81
#